data_e4469727fadb6d80527bff4896bfda22
#
_entry.id   e4469727fadb6d80527bff4896bfda22
#
_cell.length_a   1.000
_cell.length_b   1.000
_cell.length_c   1.000
_cell.angle_alpha   90.00
_cell.angle_beta   90.00
_cell.angle_gamma   90.00
#
_symmetry.space_group_name_H-M   'P 1'
#
loop_
_entity.id
_entity.type
_entity.pdbx_description
1 polymer ?
#
loop_
_entity_poly.entity_id
_entity_poly.type
_entity_poly.pdbx_seq_one_letter_code
_entity_poly.pdbx_strand_id
1 'polypeptide(L)'
;VPVLAVIENMSGYTIRGTAEANPRVSVMGPSGIPLECETDGEGNWALTLDVFKSGGGEASANDLDVPFLGSLPFDPGIVRGGDDGVHRIVSEPDGETAQAFDSIVARITEELEGGSGPSLRIT
;
A
#
# COMPACT_ATOMS: atom_id res chain seq x y z
N VAL A 1 19.05 4.34 -18.62
CA VAL A 1 18.79 3.23 -17.70
C VAL A 1 17.42 2.65 -18.01
N PRO A 2 17.32 1.36 -18.33
CA PRO A 2 16.01 0.76 -18.60
C PRO A 2 15.18 0.69 -17.32
N VAL A 3 13.89 0.98 -17.46
CA VAL A 3 12.92 0.81 -16.38
C VAL A 3 12.43 -0.64 -16.41
N LEU A 4 12.59 -1.36 -15.32
CA LEU A 4 12.20 -2.78 -15.23
C LEU A 4 10.76 -2.95 -14.78
N ALA A 5 10.30 -2.08 -13.91
CA ALA A 5 8.98 -2.18 -13.30
C ALA A 5 8.62 -0.88 -12.59
N VAL A 6 7.37 -0.77 -12.18
CA VAL A 6 6.88 0.38 -11.43
C VAL A 6 6.26 -0.10 -10.11
N ILE A 7 6.58 0.60 -9.05
CA ILE A 7 5.95 0.43 -7.72
C ILE A 7 5.40 1.79 -7.32
N GLU A 8 4.14 1.83 -6.91
CA GLU A 8 3.53 3.05 -6.40
C GLU A 8 3.69 3.10 -4.88
N ASN A 9 4.30 4.17 -4.37
CA ASN A 9 4.42 4.40 -2.94
C ASN A 9 3.35 5.40 -2.49
N MET A 10 3.01 5.35 -1.22
CA MET A 10 2.03 6.27 -0.61
C MET A 10 0.67 6.23 -1.32
N SER A 11 0.21 5.03 -1.69
CA SER A 11 -1.01 4.88 -2.49
C SER A 11 -2.30 5.16 -1.73
N GLY A 12 -2.30 5.02 -0.42
CA GLY A 12 -3.46 5.29 0.41
C GLY A 12 -3.13 5.21 1.89
N TYR A 13 -3.97 5.81 2.69
CA TYR A 13 -3.83 5.79 4.14
C TYR A 13 -5.06 5.15 4.75
N THR A 14 -4.91 4.03 5.44
CA THR A 14 -6.01 3.33 6.08
C THR A 14 -6.07 3.67 7.56
N ILE A 15 -7.23 4.16 7.99
CA ILE A 15 -7.54 4.43 9.38
C ILE A 15 -8.46 3.32 9.86
N ARG A 16 -8.19 2.78 11.05
CA ARG A 16 -8.98 1.71 11.65
C ARG A 16 -9.48 2.13 13.00
N GLY A 17 -10.63 1.59 13.38
CA GLY A 17 -11.19 1.84 14.70
C GLY A 17 -12.24 0.81 15.05
N THR A 18 -12.85 0.99 16.23
CA THR A 18 -13.93 0.16 16.71
C THR A 18 -15.12 1.03 17.10
N ALA A 19 -16.32 0.53 16.86
CA ALA A 19 -17.56 1.22 17.22
C ALA A 19 -18.56 0.19 17.74
N GLU A 20 -18.79 0.18 19.05
CA GLU A 20 -19.74 -0.73 19.64
C GLU A 20 -21.17 -0.38 19.24
N ALA A 21 -21.96 -1.40 18.93
CA ALA A 21 -23.39 -1.31 18.68
C ALA A 21 -23.82 -0.41 17.52
N ASN A 22 -22.90 0.00 16.64
CA ASN A 22 -23.23 0.85 15.51
C ASN A 22 -22.83 0.16 14.20
N PRO A 23 -23.80 -0.08 13.27
CA PRO A 23 -23.48 -0.72 11.99
C PRO A 23 -22.72 0.19 11.04
N ARG A 24 -22.67 1.48 11.31
CA ARG A 24 -21.99 2.47 10.48
C ARG A 24 -21.27 3.51 11.33
N VAL A 25 -20.15 3.95 10.83
CA VAL A 25 -19.35 4.99 11.46
C VAL A 25 -19.19 6.14 10.47
N SER A 26 -19.39 7.35 10.93
CA SER A 26 -19.16 8.56 10.15
C SER A 26 -17.88 9.23 10.67
N VAL A 27 -16.93 9.45 9.76
CA VAL A 27 -15.66 10.09 10.07
C VAL A 27 -15.59 11.41 9.30
N MET A 28 -15.28 12.49 9.99
CA MET A 28 -15.13 13.78 9.33
C MET A 28 -13.84 13.81 8.53
N GLY A 29 -13.96 13.92 7.22
CA GLY A 29 -12.82 14.05 6.33
C GLY A 29 -12.18 15.43 6.39
N PRO A 30 -10.97 15.58 5.80
CA PRO A 30 -10.24 16.87 5.85
C PRO A 30 -10.94 18.01 5.16
N SER A 31 -11.85 17.75 4.23
CA SER A 31 -12.65 18.77 3.54
C SER A 31 -13.95 19.12 4.28
N GLY A 32 -14.18 18.57 5.46
CA GLY A 32 -15.42 18.76 6.19
C GLY A 32 -16.58 17.91 5.68
N ILE A 33 -16.35 17.03 4.73
CA ILE A 33 -17.37 16.10 4.22
C ILE A 33 -17.29 14.81 5.02
N PRO A 34 -18.41 14.35 5.61
CA PRO A 34 -18.37 13.09 6.35
C PRO A 34 -18.18 11.90 5.41
N LEU A 35 -17.29 11.00 5.84
CA LEU A 35 -17.03 9.75 5.16
C LEU A 35 -17.66 8.62 5.99
N GLU A 36 -18.43 7.77 5.35
CA GLU A 36 -19.11 6.68 6.03
C GLU A 36 -18.42 5.35 5.72
N CYS A 37 -18.29 4.51 6.73
CA CYS A 37 -17.84 3.14 6.57
C CYS A 37 -18.69 2.19 7.41
N GLU A 38 -18.76 0.94 6.97
CA GLU A 38 -19.51 -0.08 7.66
C GLU A 38 -18.61 -0.79 8.66
N THR A 39 -19.21 -1.19 9.78
CA THR A 39 -18.53 -2.03 10.76
C THR A 39 -18.73 -3.49 10.41
N ASP A 40 -17.80 -4.34 10.81
CA ASP A 40 -17.99 -5.79 10.76
C ASP A 40 -18.89 -6.25 11.94
N GLY A 41 -19.10 -7.56 12.07
CA GLY A 41 -19.93 -8.10 13.13
C GLY A 41 -19.38 -7.90 14.55
N GLU A 42 -18.14 -7.48 14.68
CA GLU A 42 -17.46 -7.22 15.97
C GLU A 42 -17.30 -5.73 16.25
N GLY A 43 -17.80 -4.87 15.38
CA GLY A 43 -17.69 -3.43 15.52
C GLY A 43 -16.41 -2.81 14.97
N ASN A 44 -15.57 -3.58 14.29
CA ASN A 44 -14.37 -3.06 13.66
C ASN A 44 -14.69 -2.35 12.36
N TRP A 45 -13.98 -1.26 12.08
CA TRP A 45 -14.13 -0.54 10.83
C TRP A 45 -12.77 -0.10 10.29
N ALA A 46 -12.69 0.06 8.99
CA ALA A 46 -11.51 0.57 8.31
C ALA A 46 -11.93 1.53 7.21
N LEU A 47 -11.21 2.62 7.08
CA LEU A 47 -11.43 3.62 6.06
C LEU A 47 -10.11 3.94 5.37
N THR A 48 -10.06 3.77 4.05
CA THR A 48 -8.87 4.11 3.27
C THR A 48 -9.06 5.47 2.62
N LEU A 49 -8.14 6.37 2.89
CA LEU A 49 -8.14 7.72 2.33
C LEU A 49 -7.15 7.79 1.17
N ASP A 50 -7.59 8.37 0.07
CA ASP A 50 -6.72 8.63 -1.07
C ASP A 50 -6.06 9.99 -0.91
N VAL A 51 -5.01 10.03 -0.12
CA VAL A 51 -4.32 11.26 0.28
C VAL A 51 -3.43 11.80 -0.84
N PHE A 52 -2.88 10.91 -1.66
CA PHE A 52 -1.86 11.25 -2.66
C PHE A 52 -2.24 10.86 -4.08
N LYS A 53 -3.51 10.86 -4.42
CA LYS A 53 -3.98 10.56 -5.77
C LYS A 53 -3.41 9.25 -6.32
N SER A 54 -3.97 8.13 -5.88
CA SER A 54 -3.55 6.79 -6.28
C SER A 54 -3.87 6.47 -7.75
N GLY A 55 -3.24 5.43 -8.28
CA GLY A 55 -3.47 4.94 -9.64
C GLY A 55 -2.50 5.44 -10.69
N GLY A 56 -1.70 6.46 -10.38
CA GLY A 56 -0.72 7.00 -11.32
C GLY A 56 0.40 6.03 -11.67
N GLY A 57 0.77 5.15 -10.72
CA GLY A 57 1.81 4.16 -10.93
C GLY A 57 1.45 3.14 -11.99
N GLU A 58 0.22 2.64 -11.94
CA GLU A 58 -0.27 1.67 -12.94
C GLU A 58 -0.34 2.29 -14.34
N ALA A 59 -0.84 3.51 -14.44
CA ALA A 59 -0.88 4.24 -15.70
C ALA A 59 0.53 4.46 -16.26
N SER A 60 1.48 4.82 -15.42
CA SER A 60 2.87 4.99 -15.83
C SER A 60 3.48 3.68 -16.31
N ALA A 61 3.19 2.58 -15.64
CA ALA A 61 3.66 1.26 -16.05
C ALA A 61 3.12 0.88 -17.44
N ASN A 62 1.85 1.14 -17.68
CA ASN A 62 1.24 0.89 -19.00
C ASN A 62 1.89 1.75 -20.09
N ASP A 63 2.15 3.03 -19.81
CA ASP A 63 2.78 3.94 -20.77
C ASP A 63 4.21 3.52 -21.09
N LEU A 64 4.93 2.98 -20.11
CA LEU A 64 6.31 2.51 -20.29
C LEU A 64 6.40 1.06 -20.77
N ASP A 65 5.28 0.38 -20.88
CA ASP A 65 5.20 -1.03 -21.25
C ASP A 65 6.06 -1.92 -20.34
N VAL A 66 5.94 -1.69 -19.05
CA VAL A 66 6.62 -2.47 -18.01
C VAL A 66 5.61 -2.97 -16.99
N PRO A 67 5.93 -4.04 -16.22
CA PRO A 67 5.01 -4.53 -15.21
C PRO A 67 4.80 -3.54 -14.07
N PHE A 68 3.56 -3.48 -13.59
CA PHE A 68 3.23 -2.80 -12.34
C PHE A 68 3.27 -3.84 -11.22
N LEU A 69 4.18 -3.69 -10.27
CA LEU A 69 4.42 -4.71 -9.25
C LEU A 69 3.52 -4.57 -8.03
N GLY A 70 2.96 -3.41 -7.81
CA GLY A 70 2.05 -3.20 -6.69
C GLY A 70 2.18 -1.83 -6.07
N SER A 71 1.43 -1.64 -5.00
CA SER A 71 1.35 -0.38 -4.28
C SER A 71 1.77 -0.57 -2.82
N LEU A 72 2.44 0.42 -2.29
CA LEU A 72 2.79 0.48 -0.86
C LEU A 72 1.89 1.52 -0.20
N PRO A 73 1.21 1.20 0.90
CA PRO A 73 0.37 2.15 1.59
C PRO A 73 1.20 3.22 2.29
N PHE A 74 0.59 4.38 2.52
CA PHE A 74 1.17 5.37 3.41
C PHE A 74 1.12 4.83 4.84
N ASP A 75 2.27 4.69 5.46
CA ASP A 75 2.37 4.09 6.81
C ASP A 75 3.23 5.00 7.70
N PRO A 76 2.60 5.74 8.62
CA PRO A 76 3.34 6.57 9.57
C PRO A 76 4.32 5.77 10.45
N GLY A 77 4.10 4.47 10.59
CA GLY A 77 5.00 3.58 11.32
C GLY A 77 6.38 3.47 10.67
N ILE A 78 6.47 3.68 9.35
CA ILE A 78 7.77 3.69 8.66
C ILE A 78 8.63 4.86 9.17
N VAL A 79 8.02 6.04 9.30
CA VAL A 79 8.74 7.22 9.79
C VAL A 79 9.18 7.01 11.24
N ARG A 80 8.27 6.53 12.08
CA ARG A 80 8.60 6.24 13.49
C ARG A 80 9.67 5.17 13.61
N GLY A 81 9.58 4.13 12.79
CA GLY A 81 10.58 3.06 12.76
C GLY A 81 11.95 3.58 12.34
N GLY A 82 12.01 4.50 11.37
CA GLY A 82 13.23 5.14 10.95
C GLY A 82 13.89 5.94 12.07
N ASP A 83 13.09 6.70 12.83
CA ASP A 83 13.57 7.48 13.96
C ASP A 83 14.08 6.59 15.10
N ASP A 84 13.42 5.48 15.34
CA ASP A 84 13.74 4.53 16.41
C ASP A 84 14.74 3.46 16.00
N GLY A 85 15.11 3.40 14.72
CA GLY A 85 15.99 2.38 14.18
C GLY A 85 15.36 0.99 14.06
N VAL A 86 14.02 0.92 14.01
CA VAL A 86 13.28 -0.34 13.88
C VAL A 86 12.59 -0.39 12.53
N HIS A 87 12.87 -1.42 11.75
CA HIS A 87 12.22 -1.61 10.45
C HIS A 87 10.76 -2.02 10.63
N ARG A 88 9.87 -1.39 9.88
CA ARG A 88 8.43 -1.64 9.95
C ARG A 88 8.07 -3.11 9.68
N ILE A 89 8.77 -3.75 8.75
CA ILE A 89 8.54 -5.16 8.42
C ILE A 89 8.89 -6.06 9.62
N VAL A 90 9.90 -5.69 10.40
CA VAL A 90 10.33 -6.46 11.57
C VAL A 90 9.39 -6.21 12.74
N SER A 91 8.95 -4.97 12.96
CA SER A 91 8.06 -4.62 14.08
C SER A 91 6.62 -5.12 13.87
N GLU A 92 6.15 -5.13 12.63
CA GLU A 92 4.80 -5.54 12.27
C GLU A 92 4.84 -6.51 11.08
N PRO A 93 5.35 -7.74 11.26
CA PRO A 93 5.53 -8.67 10.14
C PRO A 93 4.23 -9.12 9.48
N ASP A 94 3.10 -9.05 10.19
CA ASP A 94 1.79 -9.40 9.64
C ASP A 94 0.97 -8.17 9.22
N GLY A 95 1.55 -6.99 9.31
CA GLY A 95 0.89 -5.74 8.94
C GLY A 95 0.73 -5.56 7.44
N GLU A 96 -0.10 -4.61 7.04
CA GLU A 96 -0.36 -4.31 5.63
C GLU A 96 0.90 -3.93 4.85
N THR A 97 1.78 -3.16 5.47
CA THR A 97 3.03 -2.73 4.84
C THR A 97 3.93 -3.94 4.55
N ALA A 98 4.10 -4.84 5.53
CA ALA A 98 4.90 -6.04 5.35
C ALA A 98 4.31 -6.94 4.27
N GLN A 99 2.99 -7.12 4.25
CA GLN A 99 2.30 -7.91 3.23
C GLN A 99 2.47 -7.30 1.84
N ALA A 100 2.40 -5.97 1.72
CA ALA A 100 2.60 -5.28 0.46
C ALA A 100 4.02 -5.49 -0.07
N PHE A 101 5.03 -5.37 0.79
CA PHE A 101 6.41 -5.66 0.43
C PHE A 101 6.61 -7.12 0.01
N ASP A 102 6.04 -8.05 0.75
CA ASP A 102 6.13 -9.49 0.43
C ASP A 102 5.53 -9.79 -0.96
N SER A 103 4.40 -9.20 -1.27
CA SER A 103 3.76 -9.36 -2.58
C SER A 103 4.63 -8.80 -3.71
N ILE A 104 5.24 -7.64 -3.49
CA ILE A 104 6.12 -7.01 -4.48
C ILE A 104 7.37 -7.85 -4.67
N VAL A 105 7.98 -8.34 -3.60
CA VAL A 105 9.16 -9.21 -3.66
C VAL A 105 8.85 -10.50 -4.41
N ALA A 106 7.69 -11.11 -4.15
CA ALA A 106 7.26 -12.32 -4.86
C ALA A 106 7.13 -12.07 -6.36
N ARG A 107 6.58 -10.93 -6.76
CA ARG A 107 6.44 -10.57 -8.17
C ARG A 107 7.77 -10.28 -8.84
N ILE A 108 8.69 -9.63 -8.13
CA ILE A 108 10.05 -9.43 -8.62
C ILE A 108 10.73 -10.77 -8.87
N THR A 109 10.59 -11.70 -7.94
CA THR A 109 11.15 -13.03 -8.05
C THR A 109 10.58 -13.79 -9.26
N GLU A 110 9.27 -13.70 -9.48
CA GLU A 110 8.63 -14.30 -10.66
C GLU A 110 9.18 -13.72 -11.96
N GLU A 111 9.33 -12.41 -12.04
CA GLU A 111 9.86 -11.74 -13.23
C GLU A 111 11.31 -12.15 -13.50
N LEU A 112 12.11 -12.31 -12.45
CA LEU A 112 13.50 -12.75 -12.57
C LEU A 112 13.60 -14.20 -13.00
N GLU A 113 12.80 -15.09 -12.40
CA GLU A 113 12.82 -16.53 -12.67
C GLU A 113 12.12 -16.88 -13.98
N GLY A 114 11.11 -16.09 -14.35
CA GLY A 114 10.35 -16.31 -15.57
C GLY A 114 11.17 -16.17 -16.84
N GLY A 115 12.33 -15.54 -16.78
CA GLY A 115 13.31 -15.49 -17.86
C GLY A 115 12.78 -14.93 -19.20
N SER A 116 11.60 -14.35 -19.18
CA SER A 116 10.91 -13.95 -20.40
C SER A 116 11.23 -12.52 -20.80
N GLY A 117 11.99 -11.83 -20.01
CA GLY A 117 12.36 -10.47 -20.33
C GLY A 117 13.78 -10.41 -20.85
N PRO A 118 14.06 -9.46 -21.73
CA PRO A 118 15.43 -9.16 -22.04
C PRO A 118 16.04 -8.58 -20.76
N SER A 119 16.36 -9.46 -19.88
CA SER A 119 17.19 -9.10 -18.77
C SER A 119 16.69 -8.00 -17.86
N LEU A 120 16.14 -8.41 -16.79
CA LEU A 120 16.18 -7.64 -15.58
C LEU A 120 17.65 -7.33 -15.27
N ARG A 121 18.14 -6.24 -15.77
CA ARG A 121 19.46 -5.77 -15.39
C ARG A 121 19.31 -4.87 -14.17
N ILE A 122 19.82 -5.34 -13.08
CA ILE A 122 20.03 -4.50 -11.92
C ILE A 122 21.34 -3.77 -12.17
N THR A 123 21.26 -2.54 -12.56
CA THR A 123 22.45 -1.68 -12.63
C THR A 123 22.30 -0.54 -11.64
#